data_b2c4c5c76fa15d7ed8a438b62af87756
#
_entry.id   b2c4c5c76fa15d7ed8a438b62af87756
#
_cell.length_a   1.000
_cell.length_b   1.000
_cell.length_c   1.000
_cell.angle_alpha   90.00
_cell.angle_beta   90.00
_cell.angle_gamma   90.00
#
_symmetry.space_group_name_H-M   'P 1'
#
loop_
_entity.id
_entity.type
_entity.pdbx_description
1 polymer ?
#
loop_
_entity_poly.entity_id
_entity_poly.type
_entity_poly.pdbx_seq_one_letter_code
_entity_poly.pdbx_strand_id
1 'polypeptide(L)'
;MHRILATTVACFALSLSACSTASAAGPEPKLEIANAGTMEHLAPLHQRIAQLDAVLKKKVSLDEYFAPAFLSAVPSAQFTGILDSLVAQYGQPLYVVSDTPRGKTGATVQYAFERAVATVELDILAAEPNQVIGLVITGFAASGDSLGKVESDIKALPGTSGFLVASLDDAGNAQVLTAHNPDAQFAIGSTFKLYILAELANQVRAGKRQWSDVAPLAHRSFSSAATRGWPKDSPATLHTMAGWMISVSDNSATDSLLFALGREAVEERLASIGHSDPDKTLPFLSTVEAFALKANSALKTRFLKASEAAQRDLLDKEAAMLTLDKIDNETLSKGPNAIDTIEWFASPTDLLWLLSHLKAQKNDEALAIMGINPGLSPAAAKKWRYVGYKGGSEPGVISMSFLLQSPSGKWTVATGSWNNTTADVDNAKFAALMERLVAAVGE
;
A
#
# COMPACT_ATOMS: atom_id res chain seq x y z
N MET A 1 33.28 19.94 -18.65
CA MET A 1 32.13 20.84 -18.43
C MET A 1 30.92 20.24 -19.15
N HIS A 2 30.16 19.40 -18.49
CA HIS A 2 28.81 18.99 -18.93
C HIS A 2 27.94 18.93 -17.69
N ARG A 3 27.00 19.85 -17.63
CA ARG A 3 25.99 19.92 -16.56
C ARG A 3 24.99 18.80 -16.79
N ILE A 4 24.88 17.90 -15.84
CA ILE A 4 23.80 16.92 -15.77
C ILE A 4 22.62 17.63 -15.10
N LEU A 5 21.53 17.84 -15.84
CA LEU A 5 20.23 18.25 -15.27
C LEU A 5 19.68 17.05 -14.49
N ALA A 6 19.59 17.22 -13.19
CA ALA A 6 18.82 16.32 -12.36
C ALA A 6 17.32 16.63 -12.53
N THR A 7 16.61 15.76 -13.22
CA THR A 7 15.15 15.80 -13.32
C THR A 7 14.59 15.27 -12.00
N THR A 8 14.20 16.18 -11.11
CA THR A 8 13.49 15.82 -9.88
C THR A 8 12.06 15.43 -10.27
N VAL A 9 11.79 14.14 -10.31
CA VAL A 9 10.42 13.61 -10.40
C VAL A 9 9.74 13.91 -9.05
N ALA A 10 8.88 14.92 -9.03
CA ALA A 10 8.00 15.16 -7.90
C ALA A 10 6.97 14.02 -7.85
N CYS A 11 7.20 13.06 -6.95
CA CYS A 11 6.17 12.11 -6.56
C CYS A 11 5.04 12.86 -5.87
N PHE A 12 3.92 13.07 -6.57
CA PHE A 12 2.67 13.48 -5.96
C PHE A 12 2.18 12.31 -5.10
N ALA A 13 2.38 12.38 -3.80
CA ALA A 13 1.72 11.51 -2.86
C ALA A 13 0.25 11.92 -2.78
N LEU A 14 -0.63 11.18 -3.45
CA LEU A 14 -2.07 11.24 -3.15
C LEU A 14 -2.27 10.65 -1.75
N SER A 15 -2.46 11.50 -0.77
CA SER A 15 -2.81 11.08 0.58
C SER A 15 -4.33 11.08 0.75
N LEU A 16 -4.90 9.89 0.93
CA LEU A 16 -6.32 9.68 1.21
C LEU A 16 -6.60 9.78 2.71
N SER A 17 -7.52 10.64 3.12
CA SER A 17 -8.05 10.66 4.50
C SER A 17 -9.55 10.50 4.52
N ALA A 18 -9.99 9.56 5.30
CA ALA A 18 -11.38 9.41 5.67
C ALA A 18 -11.65 10.05 7.04
N CYS A 19 -12.70 10.81 7.17
CA CYS A 19 -13.27 11.20 8.45
C CYS A 19 -14.70 10.66 8.54
N SER A 20 -14.97 9.86 9.53
CA SER A 20 -16.32 9.39 9.84
C SER A 20 -16.89 10.23 10.96
N THR A 21 -18.12 10.67 10.79
CA THR A 21 -19.08 10.83 11.88
C THR A 21 -20.45 10.48 11.32
N ALA A 22 -20.99 9.38 11.81
CA ALA A 22 -22.40 9.08 11.64
C ALA A 22 -23.21 10.11 12.45
N SER A 23 -24.08 10.85 11.80
CA SER A 23 -25.20 11.50 12.47
C SER A 23 -26.43 11.47 11.55
N ALA A 24 -27.56 11.26 12.20
CA ALA A 24 -28.88 11.07 11.64
C ALA A 24 -29.24 12.09 10.56
N ALA A 25 -30.02 11.62 9.58
CA ALA A 25 -30.62 12.44 8.53
C ALA A 25 -31.42 13.60 9.13
N GLY A 26 -30.81 14.79 9.09
CA GLY A 26 -31.49 16.06 9.20
C GLY A 26 -31.71 16.64 7.80
N PRO A 27 -32.67 17.57 7.59
CA PRO A 27 -32.99 18.07 6.27
C PRO A 27 -31.77 18.74 5.64
N GLU A 28 -31.56 18.48 4.35
CA GLU A 28 -30.51 19.08 3.53
C GLU A 28 -30.45 20.60 3.73
N PRO A 29 -29.29 21.18 4.09
CA PRO A 29 -29.14 22.62 4.01
C PRO A 29 -29.08 23.02 2.53
N LYS A 30 -30.16 23.63 2.01
CA LYS A 30 -30.09 24.36 0.76
C LYS A 30 -29.11 25.54 0.97
N LEU A 31 -27.87 25.39 0.53
CA LEU A 31 -26.99 26.54 0.36
C LEU A 31 -27.56 27.35 -0.81
N GLU A 32 -28.13 28.52 -0.53
CA GLU A 32 -28.43 29.50 -1.54
C GLU A 32 -27.14 29.89 -2.26
N ILE A 33 -27.10 29.66 -3.57
CA ILE A 33 -26.03 30.10 -4.44
C ILE A 33 -26.01 31.62 -4.36
N ALA A 34 -25.05 32.21 -3.67
CA ALA A 34 -24.82 33.63 -3.62
C ALA A 34 -24.69 34.20 -5.06
N ASN A 35 -25.54 35.10 -5.45
CA ASN A 35 -25.43 35.85 -6.70
C ASN A 35 -24.11 36.61 -6.76
N ALA A 36 -23.56 36.85 -7.96
CA ALA A 36 -22.27 37.50 -8.19
C ALA A 36 -22.06 38.81 -7.41
N GLY A 37 -23.12 39.51 -7.06
CA GLY A 37 -23.08 40.74 -6.25
C GLY A 37 -22.83 40.57 -4.75
N THR A 38 -22.91 39.32 -4.21
CA THR A 38 -22.62 39.01 -2.81
C THR A 38 -21.17 38.57 -2.57
N MET A 39 -20.42 38.28 -3.61
CA MET A 39 -19.04 37.82 -3.49
C MET A 39 -18.03 38.93 -3.14
N GLU A 40 -18.31 40.17 -3.48
CA GLU A 40 -17.41 41.30 -3.20
C GLU A 40 -17.24 41.63 -1.71
N HIS A 41 -18.11 41.14 -0.84
CA HIS A 41 -18.06 41.37 0.61
C HIS A 41 -17.46 40.20 1.41
N LEU A 42 -17.11 39.08 0.75
CA LEU A 42 -16.47 37.96 1.41
C LEU A 42 -14.98 38.26 1.65
N ALA A 43 -14.43 37.76 2.77
CA ALA A 43 -12.98 37.75 2.94
C ALA A 43 -12.29 37.03 1.76
N PRO A 44 -11.10 37.47 1.32
CA PRO A 44 -10.42 36.94 0.13
C PRO A 44 -10.32 35.41 0.08
N LEU A 45 -10.06 34.78 1.22
CA LEU A 45 -10.01 33.32 1.31
C LEU A 45 -11.36 32.68 0.93
N HIS A 46 -12.48 33.19 1.46
CA HIS A 46 -13.81 32.64 1.14
C HIS A 46 -14.20 32.89 -0.32
N GLN A 47 -13.75 34.01 -0.93
CA GLN A 47 -13.94 34.22 -2.37
C GLN A 47 -13.26 33.13 -3.21
N ARG A 48 -12.01 32.78 -2.86
CA ARG A 48 -11.28 31.71 -3.58
C ARG A 48 -11.87 30.33 -3.34
N ILE A 49 -12.35 30.05 -2.11
CA ILE A 49 -13.09 28.80 -1.84
C ILE A 49 -14.37 28.73 -2.66
N ALA A 50 -15.15 29.82 -2.74
CA ALA A 50 -16.37 29.86 -3.56
C ALA A 50 -16.09 29.68 -5.06
N GLN A 51 -14.96 30.20 -5.56
CA GLN A 51 -14.53 30.02 -6.96
C GLN A 51 -14.02 28.60 -7.27
N LEU A 52 -13.63 27.81 -6.26
CA LEU A 52 -13.12 26.45 -6.45
C LEU A 52 -14.05 25.57 -7.29
N ASP A 53 -15.34 25.66 -7.07
CA ASP A 53 -16.35 24.94 -7.85
C ASP A 53 -16.26 25.24 -9.36
N ALA A 54 -16.14 26.49 -9.71
CA ALA A 54 -16.04 26.92 -11.11
C ALA A 54 -14.69 26.46 -11.75
N VAL A 55 -13.61 26.43 -10.97
CA VAL A 55 -12.30 25.95 -11.41
C VAL A 55 -12.32 24.44 -11.67
N LEU A 56 -12.85 23.64 -10.73
CA LEU A 56 -12.96 22.20 -10.88
C LEU A 56 -13.91 21.77 -12.01
N LYS A 57 -14.91 22.60 -12.31
CA LYS A 57 -15.84 22.45 -13.45
C LYS A 57 -15.30 23.06 -14.76
N LYS A 58 -14.05 23.51 -14.78
CA LYS A 58 -13.38 24.14 -15.95
C LYS A 58 -14.11 25.37 -16.50
N LYS A 59 -14.77 26.15 -15.62
CA LYS A 59 -15.57 27.34 -16.00
C LYS A 59 -14.82 28.67 -15.83
N VAL A 60 -13.64 28.63 -15.22
CA VAL A 60 -12.80 29.82 -14.94
C VAL A 60 -11.40 29.55 -15.47
N SER A 61 -10.72 30.61 -15.96
CA SER A 61 -9.32 30.53 -16.37
C SER A 61 -8.42 30.20 -15.18
N LEU A 62 -7.48 29.26 -15.36
CA LEU A 62 -6.53 28.88 -14.31
C LEU A 62 -5.61 30.04 -13.93
N ASP A 63 -5.27 30.93 -14.88
CA ASP A 63 -4.43 32.10 -14.63
C ASP A 63 -5.10 33.19 -13.76
N GLU A 64 -6.43 33.23 -13.75
CA GLU A 64 -7.20 34.13 -12.86
C GLU A 64 -7.28 33.60 -11.43
N TYR A 65 -7.29 32.28 -11.30
CA TYR A 65 -7.45 31.63 -10.01
C TYR A 65 -6.12 31.35 -9.32
N PHE A 66 -5.15 30.79 -10.06
CA PHE A 66 -3.86 30.39 -9.51
C PHE A 66 -2.77 31.44 -9.71
N ALA A 67 -1.90 31.56 -8.73
CA ALA A 67 -0.71 32.38 -8.83
C ALA A 67 0.27 31.80 -9.87
N PRO A 68 1.09 32.67 -10.54
CA PRO A 68 2.09 32.19 -11.50
C PRO A 68 3.05 31.15 -10.92
N ALA A 69 3.39 31.25 -9.63
CA ALA A 69 4.26 30.28 -8.94
C ALA A 69 3.63 28.88 -8.89
N PHE A 70 2.31 28.80 -8.67
CA PHE A 70 1.58 27.51 -8.72
C PHE A 70 1.60 26.92 -10.13
N LEU A 71 1.27 27.73 -11.15
CA LEU A 71 1.23 27.27 -12.54
C LEU A 71 2.62 26.92 -13.12
N SER A 72 3.68 27.48 -12.54
CA SER A 72 5.05 27.10 -12.86
C SER A 72 5.39 25.70 -12.30
N ALA A 73 4.83 25.33 -11.13
CA ALA A 73 5.01 24.02 -10.50
C ALA A 73 4.06 22.96 -11.08
N VAL A 74 2.82 23.35 -11.39
CA VAL A 74 1.77 22.52 -11.96
C VAL A 74 1.20 23.20 -13.20
N PRO A 75 1.77 22.97 -14.40
CA PRO A 75 1.28 23.57 -15.65
C PRO A 75 -0.20 23.27 -15.89
N SER A 76 -0.92 24.18 -16.53
CA SER A 76 -2.36 24.09 -16.78
C SER A 76 -2.77 22.78 -17.45
N ALA A 77 -1.97 22.25 -18.37
CA ALA A 77 -2.23 20.95 -19.01
C ALA A 77 -2.12 19.78 -18.02
N GLN A 78 -1.16 19.82 -17.10
CA GLN A 78 -0.99 18.82 -16.05
C GLN A 78 -2.14 18.89 -15.04
N PHE A 79 -2.53 20.09 -14.61
CA PHE A 79 -3.69 20.27 -13.72
C PHE A 79 -4.97 19.71 -14.35
N THR A 80 -5.21 20.01 -15.62
CA THR A 80 -6.36 19.48 -16.38
C THR A 80 -6.34 17.95 -16.46
N GLY A 81 -5.18 17.34 -16.72
CA GLY A 81 -5.02 15.87 -16.75
C GLY A 81 -5.29 15.21 -15.40
N ILE A 82 -4.83 15.84 -14.29
CA ILE A 82 -5.15 15.39 -12.93
C ILE A 82 -6.67 15.45 -12.70
N LEU A 83 -7.30 16.55 -13.05
CA LEU A 83 -8.75 16.73 -12.88
C LEU A 83 -9.54 15.71 -13.72
N ASP A 84 -9.14 15.43 -14.95
CA ASP A 84 -9.80 14.42 -15.78
C ASP A 84 -9.67 13.00 -15.16
N SER A 85 -8.53 12.69 -14.57
CA SER A 85 -8.32 11.45 -13.83
C SER A 85 -9.23 11.36 -12.60
N LEU A 86 -9.39 12.46 -11.85
CA LEU A 86 -10.29 12.53 -10.69
C LEU A 86 -11.76 12.36 -11.11
N VAL A 87 -12.17 12.99 -12.21
CA VAL A 87 -13.52 12.85 -12.75
C VAL A 87 -13.80 11.41 -13.19
N ALA A 88 -12.85 10.76 -13.84
CA ALA A 88 -12.97 9.34 -14.22
C ALA A 88 -13.15 8.44 -13.00
N GLN A 89 -12.42 8.71 -11.92
CA GLN A 89 -12.40 7.90 -10.70
C GLN A 89 -13.60 8.21 -9.78
N TYR A 90 -13.91 9.49 -9.54
CA TYR A 90 -14.86 9.92 -8.52
C TYR A 90 -16.15 10.57 -9.06
N GLY A 91 -16.31 10.68 -10.37
CA GLY A 91 -17.45 11.35 -11.00
C GLY A 91 -17.27 12.86 -11.09
N GLN A 92 -18.33 13.54 -11.54
CA GLN A 92 -18.29 14.99 -11.74
C GLN A 92 -18.12 15.74 -10.42
N PRO A 93 -17.38 16.87 -10.42
CA PRO A 93 -17.34 17.78 -9.28
C PRO A 93 -18.71 18.43 -9.05
N LEU A 94 -19.16 18.47 -7.79
CA LEU A 94 -20.51 18.92 -7.43
C LEU A 94 -20.51 20.29 -6.72
N TYR A 95 -19.98 20.36 -5.49
CA TYR A 95 -20.02 21.58 -4.65
C TYR A 95 -19.08 21.48 -3.46
N VAL A 96 -18.80 22.63 -2.83
CA VAL A 96 -18.12 22.73 -1.53
C VAL A 96 -19.09 22.29 -0.44
N VAL A 97 -18.74 21.26 0.33
CA VAL A 97 -19.54 20.73 1.46
C VAL A 97 -19.34 21.60 2.71
N SER A 98 -18.10 21.90 3.02
CA SER A 98 -17.69 22.72 4.18
C SER A 98 -16.27 23.22 4.00
N ASP A 99 -15.91 24.26 4.75
CA ASP A 99 -14.54 24.70 4.89
C ASP A 99 -14.21 25.00 6.35
N THR A 100 -12.93 24.82 6.69
CA THR A 100 -12.36 25.14 8.00
C THR A 100 -11.12 26.00 7.79
N PRO A 101 -11.18 27.31 8.12
CA PRO A 101 -10.03 28.21 7.97
C PRO A 101 -8.83 27.78 8.80
N ARG A 102 -7.64 27.85 8.21
CA ARG A 102 -6.32 27.71 8.85
C ARG A 102 -5.62 29.07 8.87
N GLY A 103 -6.15 30.00 9.64
CA GLY A 103 -5.70 31.41 9.67
C GLY A 103 -6.37 32.24 8.58
N LYS A 104 -5.68 33.32 8.11
CA LYS A 104 -6.24 34.29 7.16
C LYS A 104 -6.08 33.89 5.69
N THR A 105 -5.15 33.00 5.38
CA THR A 105 -4.74 32.69 4.02
C THR A 105 -4.85 31.21 3.66
N GLY A 106 -5.24 30.35 4.58
CA GLY A 106 -5.38 28.93 4.34
C GLY A 106 -6.70 28.35 4.83
N ALA A 107 -7.17 27.28 4.21
CA ALA A 107 -8.34 26.52 4.63
C ALA A 107 -8.20 25.04 4.26
N THR A 108 -8.86 24.19 5.06
CA THR A 108 -9.20 22.82 4.69
C THR A 108 -10.62 22.83 4.16
N VAL A 109 -10.82 22.44 2.91
CA VAL A 109 -12.10 22.44 2.21
C VAL A 109 -12.55 21.01 1.96
N GLN A 110 -13.79 20.66 2.30
CA GLN A 110 -14.45 19.44 1.90
C GLN A 110 -15.22 19.70 0.59
N TYR A 111 -14.86 19.01 -0.48
CA TYR A 111 -15.48 19.21 -1.80
C TYR A 111 -16.12 17.91 -2.30
N ALA A 112 -17.41 17.95 -2.63
CA ALA A 112 -18.17 16.81 -3.12
C ALA A 112 -17.93 16.55 -4.60
N PHE A 113 -17.65 15.29 -4.93
CA PHE A 113 -17.81 14.67 -6.24
C PHE A 113 -19.02 13.73 -6.20
N GLU A 114 -19.48 13.23 -7.34
CA GLU A 114 -20.63 12.30 -7.38
C GLU A 114 -20.44 11.06 -6.50
N ARG A 115 -19.20 10.54 -6.39
CA ARG A 115 -18.88 9.29 -5.69
C ARG A 115 -17.94 9.46 -4.49
N ALA A 116 -17.51 10.70 -4.20
CA ALA A 116 -16.58 10.94 -3.09
C ALA A 116 -16.65 12.38 -2.58
N VAL A 117 -16.18 12.59 -1.36
CA VAL A 117 -15.87 13.92 -0.81
C VAL A 117 -14.37 14.05 -0.70
N ALA A 118 -13.77 15.02 -1.41
CA ALA A 118 -12.36 15.32 -1.36
C ALA A 118 -12.05 16.24 -0.19
N THR A 119 -10.96 15.99 0.54
CA THR A 119 -10.37 16.93 1.47
C THR A 119 -9.28 17.70 0.74
N VAL A 120 -9.43 19.01 0.65
CA VAL A 120 -8.58 19.92 -0.11
C VAL A 120 -7.94 20.93 0.81
N GLU A 121 -6.62 21.00 0.85
CA GLU A 121 -5.87 22.08 1.48
C GLU A 121 -5.69 23.20 0.47
N LEU A 122 -6.18 24.40 0.77
CA LEU A 122 -6.15 25.56 -0.09
C LEU A 122 -5.43 26.70 0.62
N ASP A 123 -4.44 27.30 -0.03
CA ASP A 123 -3.69 28.45 0.46
C ASP A 123 -3.66 29.56 -0.60
N ILE A 124 -3.85 30.81 -0.16
CA ILE A 124 -3.87 32.02 -1.01
C ILE A 124 -2.71 32.96 -0.69
N LEU A 125 -2.33 33.80 -1.63
CA LEU A 125 -1.45 34.93 -1.39
C LEU A 125 -2.15 35.96 -0.49
N ALA A 126 -1.42 36.50 0.51
CA ALA A 126 -1.92 37.57 1.33
C ALA A 126 -2.04 38.92 0.57
N ALA A 127 -1.25 39.06 -0.49
CA ALA A 127 -1.27 40.25 -1.36
C ALA A 127 -2.34 40.11 -2.45
N GLU A 128 -3.00 41.21 -2.80
CA GLU A 128 -3.91 41.27 -3.94
C GLU A 128 -3.20 40.79 -5.22
N PRO A 129 -3.91 40.07 -6.09
CA PRO A 129 -5.33 39.74 -6.06
C PRO A 129 -5.69 38.45 -5.30
N ASN A 130 -4.91 38.06 -4.30
CA ASN A 130 -5.15 36.91 -3.41
C ASN A 130 -5.32 35.57 -4.15
N GLN A 131 -4.54 35.36 -5.20
CA GLN A 131 -4.57 34.14 -5.98
C GLN A 131 -4.15 32.91 -5.16
N VAL A 132 -4.67 31.75 -5.56
CA VAL A 132 -4.33 30.47 -4.93
C VAL A 132 -2.88 30.10 -5.26
N ILE A 133 -2.05 29.94 -4.22
CA ILE A 133 -0.64 29.53 -4.33
C ILE A 133 -0.44 28.05 -3.97
N GLY A 134 -1.39 27.44 -3.26
CA GLY A 134 -1.39 26.03 -2.88
C GLY A 134 -2.78 25.42 -3.02
N LEU A 135 -2.86 24.29 -3.70
CA LEU A 135 -4.05 23.45 -3.78
C LEU A 135 -3.60 21.98 -3.76
N VAL A 136 -3.90 21.30 -2.66
CA VAL A 136 -3.50 19.90 -2.47
C VAL A 136 -4.70 19.09 -2.04
N ILE A 137 -5.04 18.04 -2.77
CA ILE A 137 -6.03 17.06 -2.33
C ILE A 137 -5.31 16.10 -1.39
N THR A 138 -5.69 16.12 -0.13
CA THR A 138 -5.08 15.31 0.92
C THR A 138 -5.84 14.02 1.18
N GLY A 139 -7.06 13.85 0.59
CA GLY A 139 -7.83 12.64 0.73
C GLY A 139 -9.18 12.66 0.04
N PHE A 140 -9.77 11.47 -0.08
CA PHE A 140 -11.14 11.26 -0.53
C PHE A 140 -11.88 10.37 0.46
N ALA A 141 -13.11 10.75 0.85
CA ALA A 141 -14.07 9.87 1.50
C ALA A 141 -15.13 9.50 0.46
N ALA A 142 -15.44 8.23 0.29
CA ALA A 142 -16.49 7.82 -0.63
C ALA A 142 -17.86 8.34 -0.16
N SER A 143 -18.59 9.01 -1.04
CA SER A 143 -19.94 9.50 -0.73
C SER A 143 -20.88 8.31 -0.57
N GLY A 144 -21.54 8.21 0.59
CA GLY A 144 -22.41 7.08 0.91
C GLY A 144 -21.68 5.75 1.08
N ASP A 145 -20.36 5.77 1.41
CA ASP A 145 -19.59 4.56 1.64
C ASP A 145 -20.04 3.85 2.93
N SER A 146 -19.96 2.55 2.90
CA SER A 146 -20.24 1.69 4.05
C SER A 146 -19.41 0.42 3.94
N LEU A 147 -19.22 -0.28 5.04
CA LEU A 147 -18.55 -1.57 5.05
C LEU A 147 -19.11 -2.51 3.98
N GLY A 148 -20.45 -2.64 3.92
CA GLY A 148 -21.12 -3.49 2.91
C GLY A 148 -20.87 -3.04 1.48
N LYS A 149 -20.72 -1.73 1.21
CA LYS A 149 -20.39 -1.23 -0.12
C LYS A 149 -18.94 -1.60 -0.50
N VAL A 150 -17.99 -1.42 0.41
CA VAL A 150 -16.58 -1.81 0.18
C VAL A 150 -16.45 -3.31 -0.05
N GLU A 151 -17.14 -4.12 0.77
CA GLU A 151 -17.20 -5.57 0.58
C GLU A 151 -17.71 -5.94 -0.81
N SER A 152 -18.82 -5.32 -1.22
CA SER A 152 -19.41 -5.55 -2.54
C SER A 152 -18.44 -5.17 -3.67
N ASP A 153 -17.74 -4.05 -3.53
CA ASP A 153 -16.76 -3.58 -4.52
C ASP A 153 -15.56 -4.53 -4.63
N ILE A 154 -15.08 -5.09 -3.50
CA ILE A 154 -14.00 -6.10 -3.51
C ILE A 154 -14.50 -7.41 -4.15
N LYS A 155 -15.70 -7.88 -3.80
CA LYS A 155 -16.32 -9.09 -4.37
C LYS A 155 -16.55 -8.99 -5.87
N ALA A 156 -16.73 -7.78 -6.41
CA ALA A 156 -16.94 -7.53 -7.83
C ALA A 156 -15.64 -7.42 -8.66
N LEU A 157 -14.47 -7.57 -8.05
CA LEU A 157 -13.20 -7.55 -8.79
C LEU A 157 -13.08 -8.76 -9.73
N PRO A 158 -12.55 -8.58 -10.96
CA PRO A 158 -12.36 -9.68 -11.88
C PRO A 158 -11.24 -10.62 -11.40
N GLY A 159 -11.42 -11.91 -11.55
CA GLY A 159 -10.52 -12.95 -11.02
C GLY A 159 -10.97 -13.42 -9.65
N THR A 160 -10.05 -13.60 -8.72
CA THR A 160 -10.34 -14.07 -7.36
C THR A 160 -9.89 -13.04 -6.35
N SER A 161 -10.78 -12.63 -5.44
CA SER A 161 -10.48 -11.74 -4.33
C SER A 161 -10.84 -12.38 -3.00
N GLY A 162 -10.13 -11.95 -1.94
CA GLY A 162 -10.44 -12.35 -0.58
C GLY A 162 -9.95 -11.30 0.40
N PHE A 163 -10.63 -11.17 1.53
CA PHE A 163 -10.21 -10.31 2.63
C PHE A 163 -10.73 -10.84 3.97
N LEU A 164 -10.10 -10.38 5.05
CA LEU A 164 -10.53 -10.60 6.41
C LEU A 164 -10.20 -9.39 7.26
N VAL A 165 -11.13 -8.97 8.10
CA VAL A 165 -10.89 -8.00 9.17
C VAL A 165 -11.28 -8.62 10.50
N ALA A 166 -10.37 -8.53 11.47
CA ALA A 166 -10.61 -9.05 12.82
C ALA A 166 -10.05 -8.11 13.89
N SER A 167 -10.73 -8.00 15.00
CA SER A 167 -10.16 -7.42 16.21
C SER A 167 -9.35 -8.47 16.96
N LEU A 168 -8.26 -8.05 17.62
CA LEU A 168 -7.45 -8.90 18.48
C LEU A 168 -7.58 -8.43 19.93
N ASP A 169 -7.76 -9.38 20.85
CA ASP A 169 -7.63 -9.10 22.28
C ASP A 169 -6.14 -9.08 22.71
N ASP A 170 -5.90 -8.83 24.01
CA ASP A 170 -4.53 -8.79 24.55
C ASP A 170 -3.85 -10.16 24.53
N ALA A 171 -4.60 -11.24 24.57
CA ALA A 171 -4.10 -12.61 24.47
C ALA A 171 -3.81 -13.04 23.02
N GLY A 172 -4.22 -12.24 22.04
CA GLY A 172 -4.06 -12.53 20.61
C GLY A 172 -5.22 -13.33 20.01
N ASN A 173 -6.31 -13.54 20.74
CA ASN A 173 -7.49 -14.16 20.17
C ASN A 173 -8.16 -13.20 19.18
N ALA A 174 -8.61 -13.73 18.05
CA ALA A 174 -9.23 -12.97 17.00
C ALA A 174 -10.75 -13.07 17.04
N GLN A 175 -11.43 -11.94 16.88
CA GLN A 175 -12.85 -11.87 16.57
C GLN A 175 -13.02 -11.31 15.17
N VAL A 176 -13.48 -12.15 14.24
CA VAL A 176 -13.73 -11.74 12.86
C VAL A 176 -14.89 -10.75 12.82
N LEU A 177 -14.66 -9.60 12.21
CA LEU A 177 -15.64 -8.53 12.01
C LEU A 177 -16.33 -8.67 10.65
N THR A 178 -15.54 -8.96 9.61
CA THR A 178 -16.03 -9.25 8.26
C THR A 178 -14.99 -10.05 7.48
N ALA A 179 -15.44 -10.85 6.51
CA ALA A 179 -14.56 -11.63 5.65
C ALA A 179 -15.23 -11.97 4.31
N HIS A 180 -14.38 -12.24 3.32
CA HIS A 180 -14.76 -12.83 2.04
C HIS A 180 -13.64 -13.77 1.59
N ASN A 181 -13.98 -15.01 1.25
CA ASN A 181 -13.03 -16.06 0.90
C ASN A 181 -11.85 -16.15 1.91
N PRO A 182 -12.09 -16.15 3.24
CA PRO A 182 -11.04 -15.99 4.25
C PRO A 182 -10.04 -17.14 4.23
N ASP A 183 -10.44 -18.34 3.82
CA ASP A 183 -9.62 -19.55 3.84
C ASP A 183 -9.11 -19.94 2.44
N ALA A 184 -9.43 -19.14 1.41
CA ALA A 184 -8.91 -19.38 0.06
C ALA A 184 -7.43 -18.96 -0.01
N GLN A 185 -6.62 -19.80 -0.63
CA GLN A 185 -5.20 -19.56 -0.84
C GLN A 185 -4.99 -18.58 -2.02
N PHE A 186 -4.25 -17.53 -1.79
CA PHE A 186 -3.87 -16.51 -2.78
C PHE A 186 -2.36 -16.46 -2.94
N ALA A 187 -1.89 -16.19 -4.14
CA ALA A 187 -0.56 -15.65 -4.36
C ALA A 187 -0.47 -14.29 -3.63
N ILE A 188 0.51 -14.13 -2.77
CA ILE A 188 0.61 -12.95 -1.89
C ILE A 188 1.80 -12.04 -2.21
N GLY A 189 2.61 -12.41 -3.23
CA GLY A 189 3.80 -11.65 -3.58
C GLY A 189 4.63 -11.30 -2.35
N SER A 190 5.23 -10.13 -2.32
CA SER A 190 6.12 -9.70 -1.22
C SER A 190 5.50 -9.67 0.19
N THR A 191 4.22 -9.95 0.38
CA THR A 191 3.63 -10.10 1.72
C THR A 191 4.25 -11.28 2.47
N PHE A 192 4.76 -12.29 1.77
CA PHE A 192 5.49 -13.44 2.34
C PHE A 192 6.67 -13.04 3.25
N LYS A 193 7.25 -11.85 3.06
CA LYS A 193 8.38 -11.31 3.84
C LYS A 193 8.06 -11.18 5.34
N LEU A 194 6.77 -11.15 5.67
CA LEU A 194 6.33 -11.20 7.07
C LEU A 194 6.71 -12.52 7.77
N TYR A 195 6.76 -13.66 7.05
CA TYR A 195 7.23 -14.94 7.63
C TYR A 195 8.72 -14.89 7.96
N ILE A 196 9.53 -14.26 7.10
CA ILE A 196 10.96 -14.05 7.36
C ILE A 196 11.16 -13.11 8.57
N LEU A 197 10.37 -12.02 8.65
CA LEU A 197 10.41 -11.12 9.82
C LEU A 197 10.00 -11.84 11.10
N ALA A 198 8.98 -12.70 11.04
CA ALA A 198 8.51 -13.48 12.19
C ALA A 198 9.58 -14.47 12.67
N GLU A 199 10.31 -15.11 11.76
CA GLU A 199 11.42 -15.99 12.14
C GLU A 199 12.62 -15.21 12.70
N LEU A 200 12.99 -14.07 12.10
CA LEU A 200 14.04 -13.22 12.65
C LEU A 200 13.70 -12.78 14.09
N ALA A 201 12.50 -12.27 14.31
CA ALA A 201 12.04 -11.87 15.63
C ALA A 201 12.02 -13.04 16.63
N ASN A 202 11.67 -14.25 16.16
CA ASN A 202 11.74 -15.45 16.98
C ASN A 202 13.17 -15.85 17.35
N GLN A 203 14.14 -15.82 16.41
CA GLN A 203 15.54 -16.12 16.69
C GLN A 203 16.15 -15.10 17.66
N VAL A 204 15.79 -13.81 17.51
CA VAL A 204 16.21 -12.76 18.45
C VAL A 204 15.63 -13.01 19.85
N ARG A 205 14.34 -13.29 19.96
CA ARG A 205 13.69 -13.60 21.23
C ARG A 205 14.26 -14.85 21.90
N ALA A 206 14.68 -15.84 21.12
CA ALA A 206 15.32 -17.05 21.60
C ALA A 206 16.82 -16.86 21.96
N GLY A 207 17.37 -15.67 21.79
CA GLY A 207 18.79 -15.38 22.02
C GLY A 207 19.76 -16.01 21.02
N LYS A 208 19.25 -16.56 19.92
CA LYS A 208 20.08 -17.15 18.83
C LYS A 208 20.71 -16.09 17.96
N ARG A 209 20.11 -14.91 17.87
CA ARG A 209 20.54 -13.75 17.08
C ARG A 209 20.32 -12.47 17.85
N GLN A 210 20.94 -11.38 17.36
CA GLN A 210 20.69 -10.01 17.77
C GLN A 210 20.33 -9.17 16.55
N TRP A 211 19.52 -8.14 16.72
CA TRP A 211 19.22 -7.18 15.65
C TRP A 211 20.47 -6.53 15.07
N SER A 212 21.50 -6.36 15.90
CA SER A 212 22.80 -5.80 15.53
C SER A 212 23.75 -6.79 14.85
N ASP A 213 23.42 -8.08 14.77
CA ASP A 213 24.26 -9.05 14.07
C ASP A 213 24.42 -8.63 12.62
N VAL A 214 25.65 -8.79 12.10
CA VAL A 214 25.99 -8.40 10.73
C VAL A 214 26.03 -9.64 9.84
N ALA A 215 25.38 -9.55 8.69
CA ALA A 215 25.47 -10.54 7.62
C ALA A 215 25.76 -9.85 6.28
N PRO A 216 26.38 -10.56 5.32
CA PRO A 216 26.67 -10.00 4.02
C PRO A 216 25.38 -9.89 3.15
N LEU A 217 25.30 -8.86 2.32
CA LEU A 217 24.33 -8.78 1.20
C LEU A 217 24.82 -9.69 0.05
N ALA A 218 24.84 -10.99 0.32
CA ALA A 218 25.41 -11.99 -0.58
C ALA A 218 24.50 -12.35 -1.77
N HIS A 219 23.16 -12.25 -1.56
CA HIS A 219 22.16 -12.66 -2.53
C HIS A 219 21.60 -11.47 -3.27
N ARG A 220 21.74 -11.47 -4.60
CA ARG A 220 21.21 -10.41 -5.47
C ARG A 220 19.93 -10.86 -6.13
N SER A 221 18.94 -10.00 -6.12
CA SER A 221 17.65 -10.28 -6.73
C SER A 221 17.08 -9.09 -7.49
N PHE A 222 16.09 -9.35 -8.31
CA PHE A 222 15.31 -8.37 -9.04
C PHE A 222 14.49 -7.48 -8.09
N SER A 223 14.24 -6.22 -8.46
CA SER A 223 13.47 -5.27 -7.64
C SER A 223 14.07 -4.99 -6.25
N SER A 224 15.35 -4.58 -6.23
CA SER A 224 16.11 -4.26 -5.01
C SER A 224 16.46 -2.78 -4.97
N ALA A 225 15.50 -1.93 -4.58
CA ALA A 225 15.65 -0.47 -4.66
C ALA A 225 16.70 0.08 -3.68
N ALA A 226 16.73 -0.41 -2.44
CA ALA A 226 17.65 0.05 -1.41
C ALA A 226 19.08 -0.46 -1.63
N THR A 227 19.24 -1.69 -2.14
CA THR A 227 20.55 -2.35 -2.21
C THR A 227 21.16 -2.39 -3.61
N ARG A 228 20.49 -1.86 -4.63
CA ARG A 228 20.91 -1.94 -6.06
C ARG A 228 22.35 -1.52 -6.30
N GLY A 229 22.80 -0.43 -5.70
CA GLY A 229 24.11 0.16 -5.91
C GLY A 229 25.20 -0.33 -4.93
N TRP A 230 24.85 -1.21 -4.00
CA TRP A 230 25.81 -1.66 -2.98
C TRP A 230 26.78 -2.69 -3.58
N PRO A 231 28.04 -2.72 -3.16
CA PRO A 231 28.96 -3.80 -3.53
C PRO A 231 28.42 -5.16 -3.09
N LYS A 232 28.78 -6.22 -3.81
CA LYS A 232 28.47 -7.59 -3.37
C LYS A 232 29.10 -7.84 -2.00
N ASP A 233 28.42 -8.62 -1.17
CA ASP A 233 28.84 -8.99 0.18
C ASP A 233 29.04 -7.82 1.14
N SER A 234 28.47 -6.65 0.84
CA SER A 234 28.47 -5.49 1.76
C SER A 234 27.88 -5.89 3.10
N PRO A 235 28.53 -5.58 4.23
CA PRO A 235 28.01 -5.91 5.55
C PRO A 235 26.82 -5.04 5.89
N ALA A 236 25.72 -5.65 6.36
CA ALA A 236 24.56 -4.95 6.87
C ALA A 236 24.04 -5.66 8.12
N THR A 237 23.46 -4.93 9.07
CA THR A 237 22.84 -5.54 10.24
C THR A 237 21.54 -6.25 9.83
N LEU A 238 21.14 -7.27 10.60
CA LEU A 238 19.86 -7.95 10.40
C LEU A 238 18.71 -6.95 10.50
N HIS A 239 18.79 -5.97 11.42
CA HIS A 239 17.83 -4.86 11.53
C HIS A 239 17.73 -4.03 10.23
N THR A 240 18.88 -3.62 9.67
CA THR A 240 18.91 -2.82 8.44
C THR A 240 18.31 -3.59 7.27
N MET A 241 18.67 -4.87 7.12
CA MET A 241 18.10 -5.71 6.07
C MET A 241 16.60 -5.94 6.26
N ALA A 242 16.12 -6.16 7.49
CA ALA A 242 14.70 -6.27 7.79
C ALA A 242 13.94 -4.96 7.50
N GLY A 243 14.54 -3.81 7.84
CA GLY A 243 14.00 -2.50 7.51
C GLY A 243 13.83 -2.31 6.00
N TRP A 244 14.82 -2.64 5.18
CA TRP A 244 14.72 -2.58 3.72
C TRP A 244 13.74 -3.61 3.15
N MET A 245 13.77 -4.84 3.66
CA MET A 245 12.85 -5.92 3.27
C MET A 245 11.39 -5.52 3.44
N ILE A 246 11.04 -4.88 4.55
CA ILE A 246 9.66 -4.53 4.87
C ILE A 246 9.26 -3.18 4.27
N SER A 247 10.04 -2.11 4.49
CA SER A 247 9.63 -0.74 4.16
C SER A 247 9.61 -0.44 2.67
N VAL A 248 10.61 -0.92 1.92
CA VAL A 248 10.74 -0.74 0.47
C VAL A 248 10.70 -2.04 -0.32
N SER A 249 10.42 -3.14 0.38
CA SER A 249 10.27 -4.46 -0.23
C SER A 249 11.51 -4.95 -0.99
N ASP A 250 12.73 -4.60 -0.53
CA ASP A 250 13.99 -4.95 -1.18
C ASP A 250 14.22 -6.46 -1.22
N ASN A 251 14.33 -7.02 -2.43
CA ASN A 251 14.43 -8.45 -2.60
C ASN A 251 15.85 -9.00 -2.29
N SER A 252 16.91 -8.24 -2.56
CA SER A 252 18.26 -8.70 -2.19
C SER A 252 18.46 -8.75 -0.66
N ALA A 253 17.91 -7.78 0.06
CA ALA A 253 17.88 -7.83 1.53
C ALA A 253 17.03 -9.01 2.03
N THR A 254 15.91 -9.29 1.37
CA THR A 254 15.04 -10.43 1.67
C THR A 254 15.77 -11.75 1.53
N ASP A 255 16.39 -12.00 0.37
CA ASP A 255 17.09 -13.25 0.09
C ASP A 255 18.30 -13.41 1.01
N SER A 256 19.04 -12.32 1.27
CA SER A 256 20.17 -12.37 2.24
C SER A 256 19.71 -12.70 3.66
N LEU A 257 18.55 -12.20 4.10
CA LEU A 257 17.97 -12.58 5.39
C LEU A 257 17.48 -14.03 5.40
N LEU A 258 16.76 -14.46 4.37
CA LEU A 258 16.26 -15.84 4.26
C LEU A 258 17.38 -16.85 4.45
N PHE A 259 18.50 -16.67 3.74
CA PHE A 259 19.64 -17.57 3.84
C PHE A 259 20.42 -17.40 5.15
N ALA A 260 20.51 -16.19 5.70
CA ALA A 260 21.16 -15.97 7.00
C ALA A 260 20.38 -16.61 8.17
N LEU A 261 19.06 -16.68 8.09
CA LEU A 261 18.20 -17.30 9.10
C LEU A 261 18.07 -18.83 8.91
N GLY A 262 18.24 -19.29 7.67
CA GLY A 262 17.98 -20.64 7.22
C GLY A 262 16.57 -20.78 6.64
N ARG A 263 16.47 -21.30 5.40
CA ARG A 263 15.20 -21.54 4.70
C ARG A 263 14.27 -22.42 5.54
N GLU A 264 14.80 -23.53 6.04
CA GLU A 264 14.06 -24.50 6.84
C GLU A 264 13.48 -23.88 8.12
N ALA A 265 14.21 -22.96 8.75
CA ALA A 265 13.72 -22.26 9.94
C ALA A 265 12.50 -21.34 9.61
N VAL A 266 12.48 -20.74 8.41
CA VAL A 266 11.32 -19.95 7.94
C VAL A 266 10.14 -20.87 7.61
N GLU A 267 10.39 -22.03 7.02
CA GLU A 267 9.39 -23.06 6.72
C GLU A 267 8.76 -23.63 8.01
N GLU A 268 9.59 -23.96 9.00
CA GLU A 268 9.12 -24.36 10.34
C GLU A 268 8.29 -23.25 11.00
N ARG A 269 8.68 -21.97 10.80
CA ARG A 269 7.93 -20.84 11.31
C ARG A 269 6.55 -20.76 10.68
N LEU A 270 6.45 -20.89 9.36
CA LEU A 270 5.20 -20.90 8.62
C LEU A 270 4.26 -21.99 9.17
N ALA A 271 4.75 -23.22 9.32
CA ALA A 271 3.99 -24.33 9.89
C ALA A 271 3.58 -24.08 11.35
N SER A 272 4.48 -23.54 12.20
CA SER A 272 4.24 -23.32 13.64
C SER A 272 3.23 -22.18 13.92
N ILE A 273 3.03 -21.26 12.98
CA ILE A 273 2.00 -20.23 13.06
C ILE A 273 0.61 -20.80 12.72
N GLY A 274 0.55 -21.99 12.15
CA GLY A 274 -0.70 -22.64 11.77
C GLY A 274 -1.16 -22.28 10.37
N HIS A 275 -0.22 -22.11 9.44
CA HIS A 275 -0.54 -21.93 8.01
C HIS A 275 -1.39 -23.11 7.50
N SER A 276 -2.52 -22.81 6.85
CA SER A 276 -3.52 -23.83 6.52
C SER A 276 -3.12 -24.77 5.39
N ASP A 277 -2.22 -24.33 4.49
CA ASP A 277 -1.71 -25.13 3.37
C ASP A 277 -0.22 -24.83 3.11
N PRO A 278 0.69 -25.24 4.03
CA PRO A 278 2.11 -24.94 3.91
C PRO A 278 2.75 -25.57 2.67
N ASP A 279 2.30 -26.75 2.26
CA ASP A 279 2.86 -27.50 1.13
C ASP A 279 2.79 -26.70 -0.17
N LYS A 280 1.82 -25.78 -0.29
CA LYS A 280 1.67 -24.94 -1.47
C LYS A 280 2.77 -23.89 -1.61
N THR A 281 3.44 -23.55 -0.49
CA THR A 281 4.53 -22.57 -0.45
C THR A 281 5.91 -23.24 -0.32
N LEU A 282 5.94 -24.55 -0.13
CA LEU A 282 7.20 -25.31 0.00
C LEU A 282 7.67 -25.91 -1.34
N PRO A 283 9.00 -25.94 -1.58
CA PRO A 283 10.03 -25.31 -0.77
C PRO A 283 9.90 -23.79 -0.79
N PHE A 284 10.18 -23.12 0.35
CA PHE A 284 10.07 -21.67 0.46
C PHE A 284 11.12 -20.98 -0.41
N LEU A 285 10.71 -20.52 -1.58
CA LEU A 285 11.63 -19.93 -2.57
C LEU A 285 12.23 -18.61 -2.09
N SER A 286 13.48 -18.35 -2.43
CA SER A 286 14.00 -17.00 -2.46
C SER A 286 13.41 -16.21 -3.63
N THR A 287 13.49 -14.87 -3.59
CA THR A 287 12.91 -14.07 -4.66
C THR A 287 13.63 -14.28 -5.98
N VAL A 288 14.95 -14.45 -5.97
CA VAL A 288 15.71 -14.72 -7.20
C VAL A 288 15.37 -16.09 -7.79
N GLU A 289 15.16 -17.11 -6.97
CA GLU A 289 14.73 -18.43 -7.43
C GLU A 289 13.35 -18.37 -8.10
N ALA A 290 12.37 -17.74 -7.45
CA ALA A 290 11.02 -17.60 -7.98
C ALA A 290 11.02 -16.89 -9.35
N PHE A 291 11.70 -15.74 -9.45
CA PHE A 291 11.79 -15.00 -10.71
C PHE A 291 12.57 -15.74 -11.79
N ALA A 292 13.67 -16.42 -11.46
CA ALA A 292 14.44 -17.19 -12.42
C ALA A 292 13.66 -18.41 -12.94
N LEU A 293 12.91 -19.10 -12.08
CA LEU A 293 12.01 -20.18 -12.47
C LEU A 293 10.91 -19.65 -13.41
N LYS A 294 10.27 -18.52 -13.08
CA LYS A 294 9.24 -17.90 -13.92
C LYS A 294 9.79 -17.48 -15.28
N ALA A 295 11.02 -16.96 -15.33
CA ALA A 295 11.66 -16.50 -16.56
C ALA A 295 12.17 -17.65 -17.45
N ASN A 296 12.44 -18.83 -16.90
CA ASN A 296 12.99 -19.98 -17.64
C ASN A 296 11.94 -21.10 -17.81
N SER A 297 11.34 -21.18 -18.99
CA SER A 297 10.26 -22.15 -19.27
C SER A 297 10.67 -23.61 -19.08
N ALA A 298 11.92 -23.99 -19.35
CA ALA A 298 12.41 -25.36 -19.19
C ALA A 298 12.59 -25.72 -17.71
N LEU A 299 13.20 -24.83 -16.91
CA LEU A 299 13.33 -25.01 -15.47
C LEU A 299 11.96 -24.99 -14.77
N LYS A 300 11.09 -24.04 -15.15
CA LYS A 300 9.71 -23.96 -14.66
C LYS A 300 8.98 -25.30 -14.87
N THR A 301 9.04 -25.85 -16.07
CA THR A 301 8.36 -27.11 -16.38
C THR A 301 8.91 -28.27 -15.55
N ARG A 302 10.22 -28.35 -15.34
CA ARG A 302 10.86 -29.38 -14.51
C ARG A 302 10.47 -29.23 -13.04
N PHE A 303 10.50 -27.99 -12.52
CA PHE A 303 10.14 -27.68 -11.15
C PHE A 303 8.69 -28.06 -10.84
N LEU A 304 7.75 -27.66 -11.70
CA LEU A 304 6.31 -27.93 -11.50
C LEU A 304 5.94 -29.43 -11.60
N LYS A 305 6.75 -30.26 -12.26
CA LYS A 305 6.53 -31.71 -12.35
C LYS A 305 7.23 -32.49 -11.23
N ALA A 306 8.08 -31.87 -10.47
CA ALA A 306 8.87 -32.50 -9.44
C ALA A 306 8.08 -32.58 -8.11
N SER A 307 8.37 -33.60 -7.30
CA SER A 307 7.98 -33.61 -5.89
C SER A 307 8.78 -32.57 -5.13
N GLU A 308 8.32 -32.15 -3.95
CA GLU A 308 9.01 -31.15 -3.13
C GLU A 308 10.49 -31.49 -2.91
N ALA A 309 10.81 -32.73 -2.53
CA ALA A 309 12.19 -33.17 -2.39
C ALA A 309 13.02 -33.02 -3.68
N ALA A 310 12.42 -33.30 -4.84
CA ALA A 310 13.08 -33.15 -6.12
C ALA A 310 13.14 -31.66 -6.56
N GLN A 311 12.23 -30.81 -6.09
CA GLN A 311 12.29 -29.36 -6.27
C GLN A 311 13.49 -28.78 -5.49
N ARG A 312 13.70 -29.17 -4.23
CA ARG A 312 14.87 -28.77 -3.43
C ARG A 312 16.18 -29.19 -4.12
N ASP A 313 16.26 -30.43 -4.56
CA ASP A 313 17.39 -30.95 -5.29
C ASP A 313 17.64 -30.21 -6.64
N LEU A 314 16.56 -29.76 -7.30
CA LEU A 314 16.65 -28.93 -8.50
C LEU A 314 17.20 -27.53 -8.19
N LEU A 315 16.71 -26.89 -7.12
CA LEU A 315 17.22 -25.57 -6.72
C LEU A 315 18.71 -25.60 -6.46
N ASP A 316 19.22 -26.64 -5.77
CA ASP A 316 20.64 -26.81 -5.49
C ASP A 316 21.46 -27.08 -6.74
N LYS A 317 21.03 -28.01 -7.60
CA LYS A 317 21.74 -28.40 -8.82
C LYS A 317 21.76 -27.32 -9.88
N GLU A 318 20.70 -26.53 -9.98
CA GLU A 318 20.55 -25.48 -10.97
C GLU A 318 20.88 -24.07 -10.42
N ALA A 319 21.49 -23.97 -9.24
CA ALA A 319 21.80 -22.69 -8.56
C ALA A 319 22.50 -21.68 -9.49
N ALA A 320 23.35 -22.14 -10.42
CA ALA A 320 24.01 -21.27 -11.41
C ALA A 320 23.06 -20.68 -12.44
N MET A 321 21.85 -21.24 -12.61
CA MET A 321 20.80 -20.73 -13.48
C MET A 321 19.76 -19.89 -12.73
N LEU A 322 19.78 -19.91 -11.40
CA LEU A 322 18.86 -19.21 -10.52
C LEU A 322 19.51 -17.91 -9.98
N THR A 323 20.05 -17.12 -10.88
CA THR A 323 20.78 -15.88 -10.56
C THR A 323 20.20 -14.69 -11.31
N LEU A 324 20.42 -13.48 -10.79
CA LEU A 324 19.84 -12.24 -11.33
C LEU A 324 20.17 -12.01 -12.82
N ASP A 325 21.37 -12.37 -13.26
CA ASP A 325 21.82 -12.21 -14.65
C ASP A 325 21.15 -13.20 -15.63
N LYS A 326 20.45 -14.21 -15.11
CA LYS A 326 19.66 -15.17 -15.91
C LYS A 326 18.18 -14.81 -15.98
N ILE A 327 17.75 -13.76 -15.32
CA ILE A 327 16.35 -13.33 -15.33
C ILE A 327 16.08 -12.47 -16.57
N ASP A 328 15.21 -12.94 -17.43
CA ASP A 328 14.66 -12.15 -18.53
C ASP A 328 13.50 -11.29 -18.02
N ASN A 329 13.80 -10.00 -17.85
CA ASN A 329 12.83 -9.01 -17.38
C ASN A 329 11.67 -8.81 -18.37
N GLU A 330 11.89 -8.98 -19.67
CA GLU A 330 10.83 -8.87 -20.67
C GLU A 330 9.77 -9.96 -20.47
N THR A 331 10.20 -11.18 -20.18
CA THR A 331 9.29 -12.30 -19.88
C THR A 331 8.45 -12.04 -18.63
N LEU A 332 9.03 -11.43 -17.59
CA LEU A 332 8.31 -11.12 -16.34
C LEU A 332 7.31 -9.97 -16.49
N SER A 333 7.49 -9.08 -17.47
CA SER A 333 6.64 -7.91 -17.68
C SER A 333 5.43 -8.14 -18.60
N LYS A 334 5.32 -9.33 -19.22
CA LYS A 334 4.25 -9.65 -20.21
C LYS A 334 2.88 -9.95 -19.61
N GLY A 335 2.71 -9.78 -18.30
CA GLY A 335 1.48 -10.10 -17.57
C GLY A 335 1.66 -11.26 -16.59
N PRO A 336 0.56 -11.81 -16.03
CA PRO A 336 0.61 -12.88 -15.04
C PRO A 336 1.40 -14.09 -15.52
N ASN A 337 2.35 -14.56 -14.70
CA ASN A 337 3.23 -15.68 -15.07
C ASN A 337 3.36 -16.66 -13.90
N ALA A 338 2.69 -17.80 -14.01
CA ALA A 338 2.72 -18.90 -13.04
C ALA A 338 2.38 -18.43 -11.58
N ILE A 339 1.51 -17.44 -11.46
CA ILE A 339 1.09 -16.88 -10.17
C ILE A 339 0.24 -17.85 -9.33
N ASP A 340 -0.26 -18.90 -9.95
CA ASP A 340 -1.04 -19.98 -9.33
C ASP A 340 -0.18 -21.19 -8.91
N THR A 341 1.12 -21.17 -9.24
CA THR A 341 2.01 -22.33 -9.09
C THR A 341 3.41 -22.01 -8.56
N ILE A 342 4.02 -20.90 -8.94
CA ILE A 342 5.36 -20.46 -8.47
C ILE A 342 5.20 -19.13 -7.78
N GLU A 343 4.77 -19.18 -6.53
CA GLU A 343 4.51 -18.05 -5.66
C GLU A 343 4.59 -18.46 -4.19
N TRP A 344 4.47 -17.50 -3.30
CA TRP A 344 4.15 -17.73 -1.90
C TRP A 344 2.65 -17.58 -1.73
N PHE A 345 2.05 -18.58 -1.11
CA PHE A 345 0.61 -18.63 -0.94
C PHE A 345 0.22 -18.44 0.52
N ALA A 346 -0.88 -17.75 0.76
CA ALA A 346 -1.54 -17.67 2.06
C ALA A 346 -3.00 -17.26 1.89
N SER A 347 -3.84 -17.72 2.78
CA SER A 347 -5.20 -17.23 2.93
C SER A 347 -5.24 -15.95 3.78
N PRO A 348 -6.30 -15.14 3.71
CA PRO A 348 -6.53 -14.06 4.67
C PRO A 348 -6.48 -14.52 6.13
N THR A 349 -6.95 -15.75 6.44
CA THR A 349 -6.86 -16.36 7.77
C THR A 349 -5.41 -16.65 8.17
N ASP A 350 -4.57 -17.18 7.25
CA ASP A 350 -3.15 -17.41 7.51
C ASP A 350 -2.42 -16.10 7.84
N LEU A 351 -2.73 -15.03 7.09
CA LEU A 351 -2.16 -13.70 7.32
C LEU A 351 -2.65 -13.07 8.64
N LEU A 352 -3.89 -13.32 9.04
CA LEU A 352 -4.39 -12.95 10.37
C LEU A 352 -3.53 -13.58 11.46
N TRP A 353 -3.29 -14.89 11.40
CA TRP A 353 -2.51 -15.59 12.42
C TRP A 353 -1.04 -15.15 12.43
N LEU A 354 -0.46 -14.89 11.26
CA LEU A 354 0.88 -14.36 11.13
C LEU A 354 1.03 -12.98 11.81
N LEU A 355 0.10 -12.05 11.57
CA LEU A 355 0.10 -10.72 12.19
C LEU A 355 -0.20 -10.79 13.70
N SER A 356 -1.12 -11.68 14.11
CA SER A 356 -1.38 -11.95 15.52
C SER A 356 -0.14 -12.50 16.23
N HIS A 357 0.59 -13.41 15.58
CA HIS A 357 1.84 -13.96 16.09
C HIS A 357 2.91 -12.87 16.26
N LEU A 358 3.11 -12.00 15.26
CA LEU A 358 4.06 -10.88 15.32
C LEU A 358 3.73 -9.93 16.49
N LYS A 359 2.44 -9.61 16.69
CA LYS A 359 1.99 -8.83 17.86
C LYS A 359 2.29 -9.55 19.18
N ALA A 360 1.98 -10.85 19.25
CA ALA A 360 2.09 -11.63 20.48
C ALA A 360 3.56 -11.83 20.92
N GLN A 361 4.51 -11.76 19.99
CA GLN A 361 5.93 -11.86 20.33
C GLN A 361 6.43 -10.70 21.21
N LYS A 362 5.68 -9.60 21.33
CA LYS A 362 6.06 -8.38 22.05
C LYS A 362 7.45 -7.90 21.67
N ASN A 363 7.79 -8.00 20.38
CA ASN A 363 9.06 -7.55 19.83
C ASN A 363 8.86 -6.16 19.23
N ASP A 364 9.16 -5.13 20.04
CA ASP A 364 8.94 -3.73 19.65
C ASP A 364 9.69 -3.37 18.38
N GLU A 365 10.87 -3.97 18.14
CA GLU A 365 11.69 -3.73 16.96
C GLU A 365 11.04 -4.27 15.67
N ALA A 366 10.46 -5.48 15.72
CA ALA A 366 9.72 -6.04 14.58
C ALA A 366 8.49 -5.17 14.24
N LEU A 367 7.78 -4.70 15.26
CA LEU A 367 6.65 -3.78 15.06
C LEU A 367 7.13 -2.43 14.54
N ALA A 368 8.22 -1.87 15.06
CA ALA A 368 8.80 -0.61 14.56
C ALA A 368 9.20 -0.73 13.07
N ILE A 369 9.80 -1.87 12.67
CA ILE A 369 10.13 -2.14 11.27
C ILE A 369 8.87 -2.21 10.39
N MET A 370 7.80 -2.84 10.85
CA MET A 370 6.52 -2.87 10.12
C MET A 370 5.89 -1.48 9.99
N GLY A 371 6.14 -0.60 10.95
CA GLY A 371 5.60 0.77 10.99
C GLY A 371 6.36 1.78 10.12
N ILE A 372 7.52 1.44 9.54
CA ILE A 372 8.31 2.38 8.73
C ILE A 372 7.52 2.88 7.51
N ASN A 373 6.78 1.98 6.86
CA ASN A 373 5.91 2.31 5.73
C ASN A 373 4.48 1.87 6.07
N PRO A 374 3.58 2.81 6.38
CA PRO A 374 2.23 2.45 6.83
C PRO A 374 1.32 1.89 5.72
N GLY A 375 1.68 2.00 4.44
CA GLY A 375 0.88 1.51 3.33
C GLY A 375 -0.51 2.14 3.18
N LEU A 376 -0.80 3.15 3.98
CA LEU A 376 -2.00 3.99 3.96
C LEU A 376 -1.61 5.42 3.59
N SER A 377 -2.58 6.21 3.16
CA SER A 377 -2.37 7.64 3.03
C SER A 377 -1.98 8.28 4.37
N PRO A 378 -1.20 9.38 4.39
CA PRO A 378 -0.80 10.05 5.63
C PRO A 378 -1.97 10.43 6.52
N ALA A 379 -3.09 10.74 5.94
CA ALA A 379 -4.26 11.15 6.67
C ALA A 379 -5.05 9.93 7.22
N ALA A 380 -5.12 8.81 6.49
CA ALA A 380 -5.67 7.57 7.02
C ALA A 380 -4.79 7.02 8.14
N ALA A 381 -3.46 7.05 7.96
CA ALA A 381 -2.51 6.58 8.97
C ALA A 381 -2.60 7.36 10.28
N LYS A 382 -2.83 8.69 10.25
CA LYS A 382 -2.99 9.55 11.44
C LYS A 382 -4.17 9.17 12.35
N LYS A 383 -5.14 8.42 11.86
CA LYS A 383 -6.29 7.93 12.66
C LYS A 383 -5.92 6.80 13.59
N TRP A 384 -4.79 6.16 13.37
CA TRP A 384 -4.30 5.03 14.11
C TRP A 384 -3.14 5.43 15.01
N ARG A 385 -3.06 4.86 16.19
CA ARG A 385 -1.90 4.98 17.08
C ARG A 385 -0.68 4.27 16.49
N TYR A 386 -0.91 3.15 15.79
CA TYR A 386 0.11 2.36 15.12
C TYR A 386 -0.46 1.75 13.84
N VAL A 387 0.35 1.73 12.80
CA VAL A 387 0.08 1.05 11.53
C VAL A 387 1.30 0.24 11.15
N GLY A 388 1.23 -1.08 11.30
CA GLY A 388 2.18 -2.01 10.71
C GLY A 388 1.66 -2.50 9.37
N TYR A 389 2.51 -2.53 8.36
CA TYR A 389 2.10 -2.88 7.00
C TYR A 389 3.13 -3.72 6.27
N LYS A 390 2.65 -4.63 5.44
CA LYS A 390 3.40 -5.20 4.33
C LYS A 390 2.45 -5.53 3.18
N GLY A 391 2.84 -5.09 1.98
CA GLY A 391 2.15 -5.46 0.75
C GLY A 391 3.02 -6.27 -0.19
N GLY A 392 2.40 -6.94 -1.15
CA GLY A 392 3.04 -7.66 -2.23
C GLY A 392 2.29 -7.47 -3.54
N SER A 393 3.02 -7.35 -4.63
CA SER A 393 2.42 -7.28 -5.96
C SER A 393 3.37 -7.77 -7.04
N GLU A 394 2.78 -8.34 -8.08
CA GLU A 394 3.38 -8.60 -9.39
C GLU A 394 2.25 -8.59 -10.43
N PRO A 395 2.52 -8.72 -11.74
CA PRO A 395 1.46 -8.85 -12.73
C PRO A 395 0.44 -9.93 -12.35
N GLY A 396 -0.83 -9.53 -12.19
CA GLY A 396 -1.92 -10.40 -11.77
C GLY A 396 -2.05 -10.65 -10.27
N VAL A 397 -1.20 -10.07 -9.42
CA VAL A 397 -1.20 -10.29 -7.96
C VAL A 397 -1.15 -8.96 -7.21
N ILE A 398 -2.00 -8.79 -6.22
CA ILE A 398 -1.84 -7.82 -5.15
C ILE A 398 -2.31 -8.40 -3.83
N SER A 399 -1.54 -8.19 -2.76
CA SER A 399 -1.89 -8.52 -1.38
C SER A 399 -1.49 -7.40 -0.45
N MET A 400 -2.33 -7.08 0.53
CA MET A 400 -2.08 -6.02 1.51
C MET A 400 -2.46 -6.53 2.90
N SER A 401 -1.56 -6.35 3.86
CA SER A 401 -1.74 -6.82 5.24
C SER A 401 -1.39 -5.72 6.23
N PHE A 402 -2.33 -5.42 7.10
CA PHE A 402 -2.24 -4.36 8.10
C PHE A 402 -2.43 -4.92 9.51
N LEU A 403 -1.57 -4.50 10.43
CA LEU A 403 -1.73 -4.63 11.87
C LEU A 403 -1.90 -3.22 12.44
N LEU A 404 -3.06 -2.92 12.99
CA LEU A 404 -3.50 -1.59 13.33
C LEU A 404 -3.75 -1.49 14.84
N GLN A 405 -3.39 -0.36 15.46
CA GLN A 405 -3.81 -0.05 16.83
C GLN A 405 -4.57 1.27 16.84
N SER A 406 -5.79 1.25 17.35
CA SER A 406 -6.59 2.45 17.51
C SER A 406 -6.03 3.37 18.60
N PRO A 407 -6.43 4.65 18.67
CA PRO A 407 -6.10 5.55 19.79
C PRO A 407 -6.55 5.01 21.15
N SER A 408 -7.62 4.22 21.21
CA SER A 408 -8.09 3.54 22.43
C SER A 408 -7.26 2.31 22.84
N GLY A 409 -6.28 1.90 22.00
CA GLY A 409 -5.41 0.76 22.27
C GLY A 409 -5.91 -0.56 21.68
N LYS A 410 -7.08 -0.61 21.06
CA LYS A 410 -7.64 -1.83 20.44
C LYS A 410 -6.83 -2.21 19.19
N TRP A 411 -6.47 -3.48 19.07
CA TRP A 411 -5.79 -4.01 17.91
C TRP A 411 -6.77 -4.57 16.88
N THR A 412 -6.44 -4.33 15.61
CA THR A 412 -7.20 -4.80 14.45
C THR A 412 -6.24 -5.31 13.38
N VAL A 413 -6.58 -6.44 12.78
CA VAL A 413 -5.92 -6.95 11.58
C VAL A 413 -6.85 -6.73 10.41
N ALA A 414 -6.32 -6.24 9.28
CA ALA A 414 -7.01 -6.18 8.01
C ALA A 414 -6.10 -6.74 6.92
N THR A 415 -6.52 -7.82 6.27
CA THR A 415 -5.78 -8.45 5.18
C THR A 415 -6.67 -8.56 3.95
N GLY A 416 -6.09 -8.44 2.78
CA GLY A 416 -6.80 -8.63 1.52
C GLY A 416 -5.86 -9.00 0.39
N SER A 417 -6.36 -9.83 -0.53
CA SER A 417 -5.64 -10.27 -1.72
C SER A 417 -6.56 -10.29 -2.93
N TRP A 418 -6.00 -9.97 -4.10
CA TRP A 418 -6.67 -10.07 -5.38
C TRP A 418 -5.72 -10.67 -6.41
N ASN A 419 -6.13 -11.79 -7.00
CA ASN A 419 -5.37 -12.49 -8.04
C ASN A 419 -6.18 -12.56 -9.34
N ASN A 420 -5.48 -12.43 -10.46
CA ASN A 420 -6.04 -12.68 -11.79
C ASN A 420 -4.97 -13.33 -12.66
N THR A 421 -5.18 -14.59 -13.03
CA THR A 421 -4.22 -15.39 -13.83
C THR A 421 -4.17 -14.99 -15.31
N THR A 422 -5.10 -14.14 -15.77
CA THR A 422 -5.27 -13.80 -17.20
C THR A 422 -5.02 -12.33 -17.53
N ALA A 423 -4.98 -11.46 -16.51
CA ALA A 423 -4.78 -10.02 -16.70
C ALA A 423 -4.10 -9.39 -15.48
N ASP A 424 -3.46 -8.26 -15.69
CA ASP A 424 -2.92 -7.46 -14.60
C ASP A 424 -4.04 -6.98 -13.68
N VAL A 425 -3.73 -6.82 -12.40
CA VAL A 425 -4.61 -6.23 -11.41
C VAL A 425 -4.27 -4.74 -11.21
N ASP A 426 -5.30 -3.93 -11.00
CA ASP A 426 -5.12 -2.50 -10.71
C ASP A 426 -4.75 -2.31 -9.24
N ASN A 427 -3.45 -2.18 -8.98
CA ASN A 427 -2.90 -2.01 -7.63
C ASN A 427 -3.45 -0.76 -6.93
N ALA A 428 -3.64 0.34 -7.65
CA ALA A 428 -4.16 1.59 -7.07
C ALA A 428 -5.62 1.44 -6.66
N LYS A 429 -6.43 0.79 -7.49
CA LYS A 429 -7.82 0.46 -7.18
C LYS A 429 -7.92 -0.42 -5.94
N PHE A 430 -7.11 -1.48 -5.84
CA PHE A 430 -7.16 -2.36 -4.69
C PHE A 430 -6.67 -1.69 -3.41
N ALA A 431 -5.61 -0.88 -3.49
CA ALA A 431 -5.13 -0.09 -2.35
C ALA A 431 -6.20 0.87 -1.83
N ALA A 432 -6.93 1.55 -2.71
CA ALA A 432 -8.06 2.40 -2.34
C ALA A 432 -9.20 1.61 -1.67
N LEU A 433 -9.50 0.41 -2.15
CA LEU A 433 -10.50 -0.47 -1.53
C LEU A 433 -10.08 -0.93 -0.13
N MET A 434 -8.81 -1.32 0.04
CA MET A 434 -8.27 -1.71 1.35
C MET A 434 -8.22 -0.53 2.33
N GLU A 435 -7.90 0.68 1.88
CA GLU A 435 -7.95 1.87 2.72
C GLU A 435 -9.38 2.18 3.18
N ARG A 436 -10.37 2.07 2.29
CA ARG A 436 -11.80 2.19 2.63
C ARG A 436 -12.22 1.11 3.64
N LEU A 437 -11.76 -0.14 3.46
CA LEU A 437 -12.05 -1.25 4.38
C LEU A 437 -11.48 -0.96 5.78
N VAL A 438 -10.22 -0.50 5.86
CA VAL A 438 -9.56 -0.10 7.10
C VAL A 438 -10.29 1.08 7.75
N ALA A 439 -10.75 2.07 6.97
CA ALA A 439 -11.48 3.23 7.48
C ALA A 439 -12.84 2.84 8.08
N ALA A 440 -13.56 1.90 7.43
CA ALA A 440 -14.89 1.46 7.86
C ALA A 440 -14.92 0.65 9.17
N VAL A 441 -13.74 0.16 9.62
CA VAL A 441 -13.60 -0.66 10.85
C VAL A 441 -12.78 0.05 11.93
N GLY A 442 -12.33 1.26 11.65
CA GLY A 442 -11.47 2.05 12.56
C GLY A 442 -12.20 2.85 13.65
N GLU A 443 -13.49 2.59 13.89
CA GLU A 443 -14.32 3.26 14.91
C GLU A 443 -14.40 2.49 16.23
#